data_5f8f9cd5efc392f3afe21a3c156baa20
#
_entry.id   5f8f9cd5efc392f3afe21a3c156baa20
#
_cell.length_a   1.000
_cell.length_b   1.000
_cell.length_c   1.000
_cell.angle_alpha   90.00
_cell.angle_beta   90.00
_cell.angle_gamma   90.00
#
_symmetry.space_group_name_H-M   'P 1'
#
loop_
_entity.id
_entity.type
_entity.pdbx_description
1 polymer ?
#
loop_
_entity_poly.entity_id
_entity_poly.type
_entity_poly.pdbx_seq_one_letter_code
_entity_poly.pdbx_strand_id
1 'polypeptide(L)'
;DCMNLFYNLLKTKKKDSSEIYGAVLDCELNSDGEINPITILDDERKGPILVRKGFSVIQSVPFGSENANVFLNGTASTLEAVKASQQDAGFAGVYYNVKSKTIWAYTTRGWDDDDLEGNNAYVLLKGEVKNIYYKSTDVMTPTSIRLEIDDDNSDGDFGEDGIDEDGYLTINLNSSELQYLFSIYGSIEVGDEVVMVCNKSGSSYTAVDAIEY
;
A
#
# COMPACT_ATOMS: atom_id res chain seq x y z
N ASP A 1 19.22 18.23 19.60
CA ASP A 1 19.87 16.98 19.66
C ASP A 1 19.37 15.97 20.69
N CYS A 2 18.08 16.03 21.05
CA CYS A 2 17.43 15.02 21.89
C CYS A 2 17.47 13.61 21.26
N MET A 3 17.40 13.50 19.95
CA MET A 3 17.48 12.21 19.24
C MET A 3 18.82 11.50 19.46
N ASN A 4 19.93 12.24 19.37
CA ASN A 4 21.26 11.67 19.63
C ASN A 4 21.44 11.23 21.09
N LEU A 5 20.86 12.01 22.03
CA LEU A 5 20.87 11.65 23.44
C LEU A 5 20.07 10.38 23.70
N PHE A 6 18.89 10.27 23.11
CA PHE A 6 18.02 9.10 23.24
C PHE A 6 18.65 7.85 22.59
N TYR A 7 19.21 7.99 21.40
CA TYR A 7 19.92 6.92 20.72
C TYR A 7 21.13 6.43 21.53
N ASN A 8 21.91 7.35 22.12
CA ASN A 8 23.02 6.98 22.98
C ASN A 8 22.57 6.29 24.27
N LEU A 9 21.42 6.70 24.83
CA LEU A 9 20.82 6.04 25.99
C LEU A 9 20.46 4.58 25.67
N LEU A 10 19.87 4.33 24.52
CA LEU A 10 19.51 2.97 24.08
C LEU A 10 20.73 2.05 23.97
N LYS A 11 21.90 2.59 23.61
CA LYS A 11 23.18 1.85 23.53
C LYS A 11 23.86 1.63 24.88
N THR A 12 23.40 2.32 25.91
CA THR A 12 24.00 2.24 27.24
C THR A 12 23.63 0.91 27.90
N LYS A 13 24.60 0.27 28.54
CA LYS A 13 24.36 -0.95 29.31
C LYS A 13 23.57 -0.66 30.57
N LYS A 14 22.65 -1.53 30.89
CA LYS A 14 21.95 -1.55 32.16
C LYS A 14 22.97 -1.77 33.28
N LYS A 15 22.78 -1.11 34.45
CA LYS A 15 23.65 -1.26 35.60
C LYS A 15 23.73 -2.74 36.01
N ASP A 16 24.94 -3.21 36.19
CA ASP A 16 25.25 -4.58 36.62
C ASP A 16 24.80 -5.69 35.62
N SER A 17 24.65 -5.35 34.31
CA SER A 17 24.27 -6.27 33.23
C SER A 17 25.12 -6.01 31.98
N SER A 18 25.24 -7.04 31.13
CA SER A 18 25.78 -6.88 29.78
C SER A 18 24.75 -6.38 28.78
N GLU A 19 23.49 -6.38 29.16
CA GLU A 19 22.34 -6.03 28.32
C GLU A 19 22.24 -4.50 28.17
N ILE A 20 21.99 -4.04 26.94
CA ILE A 20 21.77 -2.63 26.63
C ILE A 20 20.30 -2.26 26.80
N TYR A 21 20.00 -0.98 27.09
CA TYR A 21 18.62 -0.52 27.27
C TYR A 21 17.75 -0.75 26.04
N GLY A 22 18.31 -0.67 24.84
CA GLY A 22 17.58 -0.97 23.62
C GLY A 22 17.03 -2.39 23.55
N ALA A 23 17.78 -3.37 24.02
CA ALA A 23 17.30 -4.76 24.11
C ALA A 23 16.15 -4.91 25.12
N VAL A 24 16.22 -4.19 26.24
CA VAL A 24 15.13 -4.16 27.26
C VAL A 24 13.85 -3.53 26.71
N LEU A 25 13.96 -2.65 25.72
CA LEU A 25 12.86 -1.99 25.05
C LEU A 25 12.46 -2.66 23.72
N ASP A 26 12.83 -3.94 23.57
CA ASP A 26 12.53 -4.76 22.38
C ASP A 26 13.05 -4.19 21.05
N CYS A 27 14.13 -3.37 21.10
CA CYS A 27 14.81 -2.97 19.88
C CYS A 27 15.54 -4.17 19.27
N GLU A 28 15.43 -4.36 17.97
CA GLU A 28 16.19 -5.39 17.27
C GLU A 28 17.70 -5.11 17.31
N LEU A 29 18.46 -6.15 17.58
CA LEU A 29 19.92 -6.12 17.56
C LEU A 29 20.43 -6.78 16.29
N ASN A 30 21.52 -6.25 15.74
CA ASN A 30 22.27 -6.90 14.66
C ASN A 30 23.08 -8.10 15.20
N SER A 31 23.78 -8.81 14.31
CA SER A 31 24.62 -9.97 14.67
C SER A 31 25.71 -9.63 15.69
N ASP A 32 26.09 -8.38 15.81
CA ASP A 32 27.14 -7.88 16.72
C ASP A 32 26.58 -7.47 18.09
N GLY A 33 25.26 -7.61 18.27
CA GLY A 33 24.56 -7.23 19.51
C GLY A 33 24.37 -5.73 19.68
N GLU A 34 24.53 -4.97 18.59
CA GLU A 34 24.25 -3.54 18.55
C GLU A 34 22.83 -3.28 18.02
N ILE A 35 22.25 -2.14 18.43
CA ILE A 35 20.94 -1.71 17.95
C ILE A 35 21.01 -1.47 16.44
N ASN A 36 20.08 -2.09 15.71
CA ASN A 36 19.87 -1.79 14.30
C ASN A 36 19.14 -0.43 14.17
N PRO A 37 19.82 0.64 13.74
CA PRO A 37 19.18 1.96 13.64
C PRO A 37 18.03 1.97 12.62
N ILE A 38 18.05 1.10 11.63
CA ILE A 38 16.99 0.99 10.62
C ILE A 38 15.68 0.54 11.27
N THR A 39 15.73 -0.41 12.20
CA THR A 39 14.52 -0.92 12.87
C THR A 39 13.94 0.04 13.91
N ILE A 40 14.76 0.92 14.50
CA ILE A 40 14.27 2.00 15.39
C ILE A 40 13.60 3.10 14.58
N LEU A 41 14.14 3.40 13.41
CA LEU A 41 13.61 4.43 12.49
C LEU A 41 12.50 3.88 11.60
N ASP A 42 12.34 2.56 11.51
CA ASP A 42 11.33 1.90 10.69
C ASP A 42 9.95 1.89 11.39
N ASP A 43 9.52 3.07 11.84
CA ASP A 43 8.13 3.32 12.24
C ASP A 43 7.27 3.71 11.03
N GLU A 44 7.73 3.31 9.88
CA GLU A 44 7.13 3.64 8.61
C GLU A 44 5.91 2.77 8.33
N ARG A 45 4.84 3.41 7.93
CA ARG A 45 3.66 2.73 7.39
C ARG A 45 4.04 2.12 6.04
N LYS A 46 3.98 0.79 5.93
CA LYS A 46 4.28 0.04 4.71
C LYS A 46 3.00 -0.27 3.95
N GLY A 47 3.10 -0.48 2.66
CA GLY A 47 1.99 -0.68 1.74
C GLY A 47 1.92 0.46 0.72
N PRO A 48 0.81 0.60 -0.02
CA PRO A 48 -0.38 -0.25 0.08
C PRO A 48 -0.20 -1.65 -0.52
N ILE A 49 -0.96 -2.62 -0.01
CA ILE A 49 -1.10 -3.95 -0.59
C ILE A 49 -2.59 -4.15 -0.88
N LEU A 50 -2.92 -4.57 -2.11
CA LEU A 50 -4.28 -4.99 -2.45
C LEU A 50 -4.48 -6.48 -2.11
N VAL A 51 -5.53 -6.78 -1.37
CA VAL A 51 -5.87 -8.14 -0.97
C VAL A 51 -7.26 -8.48 -1.49
N ARG A 52 -7.33 -9.36 -2.49
CA ARG A 52 -8.57 -9.80 -3.12
C ARG A 52 -9.45 -10.55 -2.13
N LYS A 53 -10.78 -10.49 -2.31
CA LYS A 53 -11.73 -11.30 -1.52
C LYS A 53 -11.36 -12.78 -1.57
N GLY A 54 -11.52 -13.47 -0.44
CA GLY A 54 -11.10 -14.86 -0.30
C GLY A 54 -9.69 -15.05 0.26
N PHE A 55 -8.83 -14.02 0.20
CA PHE A 55 -7.51 -14.03 0.83
C PHE A 55 -7.55 -13.30 2.17
N SER A 56 -6.74 -13.77 3.11
CA SER A 56 -6.69 -13.18 4.44
C SER A 56 -5.73 -12.02 4.50
N VAL A 57 -6.21 -10.85 4.93
CA VAL A 57 -5.37 -9.66 5.14
C VAL A 57 -4.19 -9.93 6.08
N ILE A 58 -4.40 -10.72 7.14
CA ILE A 58 -3.32 -11.04 8.09
C ILE A 58 -2.21 -11.90 7.47
N GLN A 59 -2.50 -12.65 6.40
CA GLN A 59 -1.48 -13.42 5.67
C GLN A 59 -0.64 -12.56 4.73
N SER A 60 -1.13 -11.36 4.42
CA SER A 60 -0.45 -10.40 3.54
C SER A 60 0.53 -9.49 4.29
N VAL A 61 0.57 -9.57 5.61
CA VAL A 61 1.48 -8.78 6.44
C VAL A 61 2.50 -9.68 7.15
N PRO A 62 3.71 -9.20 7.45
CA PRO A 62 4.80 -10.03 7.99
C PRO A 62 4.73 -10.29 9.50
N PHE A 63 3.53 -10.28 10.10
CA PHE A 63 3.32 -10.57 11.52
C PHE A 63 1.99 -11.29 11.75
N GLY A 64 1.85 -11.96 12.89
CA GLY A 64 0.64 -12.72 13.24
C GLY A 64 -0.49 -11.84 13.79
N SER A 65 -1.66 -12.44 13.91
CA SER A 65 -2.88 -11.79 14.45
C SER A 65 -2.81 -11.46 15.95
N GLU A 66 -1.88 -12.07 16.67
CA GLU A 66 -1.72 -11.83 18.10
C GLU A 66 -1.31 -10.38 18.38
N ASN A 67 -2.16 -9.68 19.14
CA ASN A 67 -1.99 -8.28 19.48
C ASN A 67 -1.92 -7.32 18.28
N ALA A 68 -2.51 -7.69 17.14
CA ALA A 68 -2.63 -6.78 16.01
C ALA A 68 -3.67 -5.69 16.31
N ASN A 69 -3.27 -4.44 16.13
CA ASN A 69 -4.19 -3.30 16.12
C ASN A 69 -4.79 -3.18 14.72
N VAL A 70 -6.10 -3.23 14.60
CA VAL A 70 -6.79 -3.22 13.31
C VAL A 70 -7.68 -2.00 13.18
N PHE A 71 -7.54 -1.30 12.07
CA PHE A 71 -8.43 -0.22 11.67
C PHE A 71 -9.07 -0.57 10.33
N LEU A 72 -10.38 -0.32 10.22
CA LEU A 72 -11.15 -0.49 9.00
C LEU A 72 -11.75 0.87 8.62
N ASN A 73 -11.42 1.36 7.43
CA ASN A 73 -11.90 2.66 6.93
C ASN A 73 -11.73 3.79 7.97
N GLY A 74 -10.54 3.83 8.60
CA GLY A 74 -10.16 4.84 9.59
C GLY A 74 -10.68 4.61 11.02
N THR A 75 -11.49 3.56 11.27
CA THR A 75 -12.08 3.28 12.58
C THR A 75 -11.49 2.01 13.19
N ALA A 76 -11.20 2.01 14.50
CA ALA A 76 -10.72 0.81 15.21
C ALA A 76 -11.70 -0.36 15.02
N SER A 77 -11.18 -1.53 14.68
CA SER A 77 -11.98 -2.67 14.20
C SER A 77 -11.32 -4.01 14.51
N THR A 78 -11.80 -5.08 13.88
CA THR A 78 -11.27 -6.45 14.00
C THR A 78 -10.98 -7.05 12.62
N LEU A 79 -10.16 -8.12 12.60
CA LEU A 79 -9.88 -8.85 11.35
C LEU A 79 -11.14 -9.50 10.77
N GLU A 80 -12.09 -9.90 11.62
CA GLU A 80 -13.39 -10.46 11.19
C GLU A 80 -14.23 -9.41 10.47
N ALA A 81 -14.25 -8.17 10.98
CA ALA A 81 -14.95 -7.05 10.35
C ALA A 81 -14.30 -6.67 9.02
N VAL A 82 -12.96 -6.66 8.95
CA VAL A 82 -12.24 -6.44 7.69
C VAL A 82 -12.60 -7.51 6.68
N LYS A 83 -12.60 -8.79 7.09
CA LYS A 83 -12.97 -9.90 6.20
C LYS A 83 -14.40 -9.78 5.69
N ALA A 84 -15.35 -9.42 6.53
CA ALA A 84 -16.75 -9.23 6.13
C ALA A 84 -16.87 -8.09 5.09
N SER A 85 -16.29 -6.93 5.39
CA SER A 85 -16.30 -5.77 4.48
C SER A 85 -15.57 -6.06 3.16
N GLN A 86 -14.47 -6.82 3.20
CA GLN A 86 -13.75 -7.26 2.01
C GLN A 86 -14.59 -8.18 1.10
N GLN A 87 -15.47 -9.03 1.69
CA GLN A 87 -16.36 -9.87 0.88
C GLN A 87 -17.36 -9.03 0.09
N ASP A 88 -17.87 -7.96 0.67
CA ASP A 88 -18.82 -7.06 0.02
C ASP A 88 -18.13 -6.19 -1.03
N ALA A 89 -16.98 -5.62 -0.70
CA ALA A 89 -16.23 -4.74 -1.59
C ALA A 89 -15.43 -5.47 -2.70
N GLY A 90 -15.17 -6.78 -2.54
CA GLY A 90 -14.35 -7.57 -3.44
C GLY A 90 -12.84 -7.53 -3.16
N PHE A 91 -12.36 -6.56 -2.39
CA PHE A 91 -10.94 -6.34 -2.06
C PHE A 91 -10.79 -5.64 -0.70
N ALA A 92 -9.57 -5.62 -0.19
CA ALA A 92 -9.13 -4.70 0.84
C ALA A 92 -7.77 -4.12 0.45
N GLY A 93 -7.62 -2.82 0.56
CA GLY A 93 -6.32 -2.17 0.48
C GLY A 93 -5.72 -2.06 1.87
N VAL A 94 -4.47 -2.43 2.02
CA VAL A 94 -3.85 -2.63 3.33
C VAL A 94 -2.56 -1.86 3.46
N TYR A 95 -2.48 -1.04 4.49
CA TYR A 95 -1.23 -0.53 5.02
C TYR A 95 -0.94 -1.22 6.34
N TYR A 96 0.32 -1.32 6.70
CA TYR A 96 0.72 -1.93 7.96
C TYR A 96 1.98 -1.31 8.54
N ASN A 97 2.12 -1.43 9.86
CA ASN A 97 3.35 -1.12 10.57
C ASN A 97 3.77 -2.37 11.37
N VAL A 98 4.99 -2.85 11.10
CA VAL A 98 5.50 -4.10 11.69
C VAL A 98 5.75 -3.95 13.18
N LYS A 99 6.29 -2.83 13.61
CA LYS A 99 6.69 -2.57 14.99
C LYS A 99 5.50 -2.46 15.94
N SER A 100 4.49 -1.68 15.56
CA SER A 100 3.26 -1.53 16.34
C SER A 100 2.24 -2.65 16.06
N LYS A 101 2.53 -3.57 15.12
CA LYS A 101 1.60 -4.60 14.63
C LYS A 101 0.25 -4.00 14.26
N THR A 102 0.27 -2.87 13.57
CA THR A 102 -0.95 -2.15 13.19
C THR A 102 -1.27 -2.44 11.72
N ILE A 103 -2.55 -2.67 11.46
CA ILE A 103 -3.13 -2.87 10.13
C ILE A 103 -4.17 -1.78 9.90
N TRP A 104 -4.05 -1.04 8.80
CA TRP A 104 -5.09 -0.14 8.30
C TRP A 104 -5.64 -0.74 7.02
N ALA A 105 -6.87 -1.25 7.07
CA ALA A 105 -7.57 -1.83 5.94
C ALA A 105 -8.64 -0.87 5.42
N TYR A 106 -8.69 -0.73 4.11
CA TYR A 106 -9.67 0.08 3.41
C TYR A 106 -10.38 -0.80 2.39
N THR A 107 -11.70 -0.87 2.48
CA THR A 107 -12.58 -1.67 1.60
C THR A 107 -13.54 -0.80 0.81
N THR A 108 -13.57 0.50 1.10
CA THR A 108 -14.34 1.51 0.40
C THR A 108 -13.43 2.71 0.09
N ARG A 109 -13.94 3.74 -0.55
CA ARG A 109 -13.25 5.02 -0.71
C ARG A 109 -12.74 5.54 0.64
N GLY A 110 -11.57 6.06 0.69
CA GLY A 110 -10.89 6.50 1.92
C GLY A 110 -9.38 6.38 1.78
N TRP A 111 -8.92 6.18 0.55
CA TRP A 111 -7.52 6.22 0.18
C TRP A 111 -7.01 7.66 0.02
N ASP A 112 -7.94 8.57 -0.03
CA ASP A 112 -7.79 10.03 -0.06
C ASP A 112 -7.43 10.57 1.32
N ASP A 113 -6.55 9.86 2.01
CA ASP A 113 -6.14 10.28 3.33
C ASP A 113 -4.97 11.27 3.17
N ASP A 114 -5.28 12.57 3.26
CA ASP A 114 -4.31 13.66 3.36
C ASP A 114 -3.30 13.44 4.51
N ASP A 115 -3.61 12.51 5.41
CA ASP A 115 -2.77 12.07 6.53
C ASP A 115 -1.67 11.06 6.13
N LEU A 116 -1.67 10.55 4.89
CA LEU A 116 -0.54 9.81 4.36
C LEU A 116 0.56 10.83 4.01
N GLU A 117 1.39 11.12 4.98
CA GLU A 117 2.48 12.09 4.91
C GLU A 117 3.29 11.97 3.61
N GLY A 118 3.15 12.97 2.76
CA GLY A 118 3.89 13.13 1.53
C GLY A 118 3.08 13.91 0.51
N ASN A 119 3.73 14.67 -0.35
CA ASN A 119 3.11 15.49 -1.39
C ASN A 119 2.36 14.70 -2.49
N ASN A 120 2.13 13.39 -2.28
CA ASN A 120 1.51 12.49 -3.22
C ASN A 120 0.34 11.78 -2.55
N ALA A 121 -0.87 12.04 -3.03
CA ALA A 121 -2.06 11.31 -2.60
C ALA A 121 -2.10 9.91 -3.24
N TYR A 122 -2.47 8.91 -2.47
CA TYR A 122 -2.83 7.61 -3.01
C TYR A 122 -4.34 7.58 -3.28
N VAL A 123 -4.72 7.17 -4.49
CA VAL A 123 -6.10 7.01 -4.90
C VAL A 123 -6.38 5.58 -5.29
N LEU A 124 -7.58 5.11 -4.96
CA LEU A 124 -8.07 3.81 -5.38
C LEU A 124 -8.96 3.99 -6.60
N LEU A 125 -8.62 3.29 -7.68
CA LEU A 125 -9.36 3.35 -8.95
C LEU A 125 -9.92 1.96 -9.25
N LYS A 126 -11.16 1.91 -9.73
CA LYS A 126 -11.79 0.73 -10.30
C LYS A 126 -12.24 1.05 -11.72
N GLY A 127 -12.04 0.12 -12.64
CA GLY A 127 -12.47 0.28 -14.01
C GLY A 127 -12.01 -0.82 -14.94
N GLU A 128 -12.41 -0.71 -16.20
CA GLU A 128 -12.04 -1.65 -17.27
C GLU A 128 -10.80 -1.17 -18.01
N VAL A 129 -9.87 -2.08 -18.27
CA VAL A 129 -8.66 -1.83 -19.08
C VAL A 129 -9.04 -1.72 -20.55
N LYS A 130 -9.02 -0.51 -21.10
CA LYS A 130 -9.37 -0.28 -22.53
C LYS A 130 -8.18 -0.38 -23.47
N ASN A 131 -7.00 0.03 -23.02
CA ASN A 131 -5.79 -0.06 -23.84
C ASN A 131 -4.57 -0.29 -22.95
N ILE A 132 -3.60 -1.00 -23.52
CA ILE A 132 -2.26 -1.16 -22.93
C ILE A 132 -1.26 -0.59 -23.93
N TYR A 133 -0.45 0.38 -23.50
CA TYR A 133 0.52 1.07 -24.36
C TYR A 133 1.92 0.56 -24.09
N TYR A 134 2.64 0.30 -25.14
CA TYR A 134 4.00 -0.23 -25.11
C TYR A 134 4.99 0.82 -25.62
N LYS A 135 6.23 0.69 -25.22
CA LYS A 135 7.29 1.47 -25.80
C LYS A 135 7.46 1.11 -27.27
N SER A 136 7.61 2.10 -28.15
CA SER A 136 7.57 1.92 -29.63
C SER A 136 8.54 0.88 -30.20
N THR A 137 9.57 0.50 -29.45
CA THR A 137 10.59 -0.48 -29.83
C THR A 137 10.53 -1.79 -29.04
N ASP A 138 9.65 -1.86 -28.04
CA ASP A 138 9.54 -2.99 -27.13
C ASP A 138 8.04 -3.24 -26.82
N VAL A 139 7.50 -4.26 -27.46
CA VAL A 139 6.09 -4.68 -27.29
C VAL A 139 5.90 -5.58 -26.06
N MET A 140 6.95 -5.85 -25.30
CA MET A 140 6.93 -6.74 -24.15
C MET A 140 6.77 -5.96 -22.84
N THR A 141 7.14 -4.68 -22.84
CA THR A 141 7.16 -3.85 -21.63
C THR A 141 6.12 -2.74 -21.76
N PRO A 142 4.94 -2.88 -21.16
CA PRO A 142 3.95 -1.81 -21.14
C PRO A 142 4.45 -0.62 -20.33
N THR A 143 4.13 0.58 -20.80
CA THR A 143 4.54 1.83 -20.14
C THR A 143 3.38 2.54 -19.45
N SER A 144 2.17 2.31 -19.95
CA SER A 144 0.94 2.86 -19.38
C SER A 144 -0.27 2.06 -19.84
N ILE A 145 -1.37 2.24 -19.15
CA ILE A 145 -2.69 1.71 -19.53
C ILE A 145 -3.68 2.86 -19.65
N ARG A 146 -4.76 2.62 -20.37
CA ARG A 146 -5.96 3.47 -20.39
C ARG A 146 -7.08 2.73 -19.69
N LEU A 147 -7.60 3.30 -18.63
CA LEU A 147 -8.66 2.76 -17.79
C LEU A 147 -9.94 3.54 -18.04
N GLU A 148 -11.05 2.87 -18.32
CA GLU A 148 -12.39 3.44 -18.24
C GLU A 148 -12.84 3.32 -16.79
N ILE A 149 -13.03 4.47 -16.15
CA ILE A 149 -13.40 4.52 -14.74
C ILE A 149 -14.87 4.12 -14.58
N ASP A 150 -15.13 3.21 -13.65
CA ASP A 150 -16.48 2.75 -13.33
C ASP A 150 -17.33 3.89 -12.73
N ASP A 151 -18.46 4.20 -13.38
CA ASP A 151 -19.36 5.29 -12.97
C ASP A 151 -19.96 5.08 -11.57
N ASP A 152 -20.07 3.83 -11.08
CA ASP A 152 -20.50 3.52 -9.72
C ASP A 152 -19.52 4.05 -8.65
N ASN A 153 -18.32 4.44 -9.06
CA ASN A 153 -17.37 5.18 -8.25
C ASN A 153 -17.61 6.70 -8.25
N SER A 154 -18.66 7.17 -8.90
CA SER A 154 -18.96 8.58 -9.16
C SER A 154 -19.57 9.35 -7.97
N ASP A 155 -19.36 8.94 -6.71
CA ASP A 155 -19.64 9.83 -5.57
C ASP A 155 -18.66 11.00 -5.48
N GLY A 156 -18.33 11.56 -6.61
CA GLY A 156 -18.03 12.97 -6.75
C GLY A 156 -16.58 13.40 -6.51
N ASP A 157 -15.67 12.57 -6.02
CA ASP A 157 -14.34 13.06 -5.61
C ASP A 157 -13.12 12.41 -6.27
N PHE A 158 -13.29 11.58 -7.28
CA PHE A 158 -12.19 11.40 -8.22
C PHE A 158 -12.11 12.70 -9.03
N GLY A 159 -11.31 13.62 -8.53
CA GLY A 159 -11.19 14.94 -9.11
C GLY A 159 -11.06 14.83 -10.62
N GLU A 160 -11.78 15.65 -11.32
CA GLU A 160 -11.86 15.78 -12.77
C GLU A 160 -10.47 15.92 -13.45
N ASP A 161 -9.41 15.97 -12.67
CA ASP A 161 -8.02 16.12 -13.10
C ASP A 161 -7.48 14.83 -13.71
N GLY A 162 -7.40 14.79 -15.03
CA GLY A 162 -6.75 13.73 -15.79
C GLY A 162 -7.69 12.72 -16.43
N ILE A 163 -8.99 12.74 -16.13
CA ILE A 163 -10.02 12.01 -16.87
C ILE A 163 -10.30 12.77 -18.15
N ASP A 164 -10.24 12.11 -19.30
CA ASP A 164 -10.57 12.74 -20.57
C ASP A 164 -12.09 12.88 -20.76
N GLU A 165 -12.49 13.57 -21.84
CA GLU A 165 -13.91 13.83 -22.14
C GLU A 165 -14.75 12.56 -22.35
N ASP A 166 -14.09 11.41 -22.58
CA ASP A 166 -14.70 10.10 -22.82
C ASP A 166 -14.75 9.25 -21.53
N GLY A 167 -14.33 9.78 -20.37
CA GLY A 167 -14.31 9.06 -19.09
C GLY A 167 -13.08 8.15 -18.87
N TYR A 168 -12.04 8.32 -19.67
CA TYR A 168 -10.83 7.50 -19.57
C TYR A 168 -9.71 8.20 -18.81
N LEU A 169 -8.93 7.39 -18.10
CA LEU A 169 -7.74 7.82 -17.37
C LEU A 169 -6.51 7.07 -17.86
N THR A 170 -5.43 7.80 -18.12
CA THR A 170 -4.13 7.19 -18.44
C THR A 170 -3.29 7.02 -17.19
N ILE A 171 -2.86 5.79 -16.91
CA ILE A 171 -2.10 5.41 -15.73
C ILE A 171 -0.73 4.90 -16.13
N ASN A 172 0.34 5.47 -15.57
CA ASN A 172 1.71 5.08 -15.84
C ASN A 172 2.09 3.80 -15.07
N LEU A 173 2.84 2.91 -15.73
CA LEU A 173 3.36 1.67 -15.16
C LEU A 173 4.89 1.79 -15.02
N ASN A 174 5.37 2.14 -13.83
CA ASN A 174 6.80 2.35 -13.57
C ASN A 174 7.46 1.17 -12.85
N SER A 175 6.69 0.28 -12.23
CA SER A 175 7.17 -0.93 -11.56
C SER A 175 7.31 -2.08 -12.55
N SER A 176 8.42 -2.82 -12.48
CA SER A 176 8.63 -4.02 -13.30
C SER A 176 7.59 -5.11 -13.03
N GLU A 177 7.05 -5.18 -11.82
CA GLU A 177 5.99 -6.12 -11.44
C GLU A 177 4.68 -5.77 -12.13
N LEU A 178 4.29 -4.50 -12.13
CA LEU A 178 3.09 -4.03 -12.83
C LEU A 178 3.26 -4.12 -14.36
N GLN A 179 4.44 -3.78 -14.86
CA GLN A 179 4.73 -3.96 -16.29
C GLN A 179 4.62 -5.42 -16.72
N TYR A 180 5.03 -6.37 -15.88
CA TYR A 180 4.83 -7.78 -16.15
C TYR A 180 3.35 -8.16 -16.08
N LEU A 181 2.61 -7.68 -15.08
CA LEU A 181 1.20 -7.97 -14.85
C LEU A 181 0.33 -7.60 -16.06
N PHE A 182 0.60 -6.47 -16.70
CA PHE A 182 -0.09 -5.95 -17.89
C PHE A 182 0.60 -6.31 -19.21
N SER A 183 1.67 -7.11 -19.19
CA SER A 183 2.35 -7.56 -20.41
C SER A 183 1.60 -8.71 -21.07
N ILE A 184 2.00 -9.07 -22.29
CA ILE A 184 1.47 -10.25 -22.99
C ILE A 184 1.69 -11.58 -22.25
N TYR A 185 2.49 -11.58 -21.19
CA TYR A 185 2.75 -12.73 -20.31
C TYR A 185 2.09 -12.58 -18.92
N GLY A 186 1.47 -11.45 -18.68
CA GLY A 186 0.77 -11.16 -17.43
C GLY A 186 -0.63 -11.75 -17.37
N SER A 187 -1.34 -11.44 -16.30
CA SER A 187 -2.70 -11.94 -16.09
C SER A 187 -3.79 -10.90 -16.40
N ILE A 188 -3.43 -9.64 -16.63
CA ILE A 188 -4.40 -8.59 -16.91
C ILE A 188 -4.32 -8.19 -18.38
N GLU A 189 -5.47 -8.30 -19.06
CA GLU A 189 -5.61 -8.04 -20.49
C GLU A 189 -6.58 -6.86 -20.72
N VAL A 190 -6.66 -6.41 -21.97
CA VAL A 190 -7.67 -5.44 -22.40
C VAL A 190 -9.06 -6.06 -22.27
N GLY A 191 -9.97 -5.39 -21.59
CA GLY A 191 -11.31 -5.84 -21.28
C GLY A 191 -11.50 -6.34 -19.84
N ASP A 192 -10.40 -6.52 -19.09
CA ASP A 192 -10.49 -6.94 -17.70
C ASP A 192 -10.86 -5.75 -16.79
N GLU A 193 -11.70 -6.03 -15.80
CA GLU A 193 -11.96 -5.11 -14.70
C GLU A 193 -10.86 -5.21 -13.65
N VAL A 194 -10.32 -4.08 -13.24
CA VAL A 194 -9.23 -4.00 -12.28
C VAL A 194 -9.52 -3.02 -11.16
N VAL A 195 -8.95 -3.32 -10.01
CA VAL A 195 -8.81 -2.36 -8.90
C VAL A 195 -7.33 -2.00 -8.81
N MET A 196 -7.04 -0.72 -8.79
CA MET A 196 -5.67 -0.20 -8.77
C MET A 196 -5.49 0.82 -7.66
N VAL A 197 -4.34 0.78 -7.02
CA VAL A 197 -3.85 1.88 -6.20
C VAL A 197 -2.89 2.70 -7.04
N CYS A 198 -3.16 3.98 -7.15
CA CYS A 198 -2.33 4.91 -7.90
C CYS A 198 -1.83 6.04 -7.00
N ASN A 199 -0.60 6.46 -7.23
CA ASN A 199 -0.08 7.71 -6.72
C ASN A 199 -0.50 8.83 -7.68
N LYS A 200 -1.27 9.81 -7.17
CA LYS A 200 -1.73 10.98 -7.92
C LYS A 200 -0.80 12.16 -7.65
N SER A 201 -0.28 12.76 -8.70
CA SER A 201 0.50 13.98 -8.63
C SER A 201 0.01 14.97 -9.70
N GLY A 202 -0.79 15.95 -9.31
CA GLY A 202 -1.55 16.79 -10.24
C GLY A 202 -2.49 15.93 -11.08
N SER A 203 -2.41 16.04 -12.41
CA SER A 203 -3.18 15.23 -13.37
C SER A 203 -2.48 13.91 -13.76
N SER A 204 -1.35 13.57 -13.14
CA SER A 204 -0.58 12.37 -13.46
C SER A 204 -0.86 11.26 -12.45
N TYR A 205 -1.13 10.06 -12.95
CA TYR A 205 -1.36 8.86 -12.13
C TYR A 205 -0.30 7.83 -12.43
N THR A 206 0.25 7.24 -11.37
CA THR A 206 1.25 6.17 -11.47
C THR A 206 0.78 5.00 -10.63
N ALA A 207 0.64 3.84 -11.24
CA ALA A 207 0.22 2.63 -10.54
C ALA A 207 1.24 2.22 -9.48
N VAL A 208 0.74 1.85 -8.31
CA VAL A 208 1.49 1.30 -7.17
C VAL A 208 1.20 -0.17 -7.02
N ASP A 209 -0.07 -0.57 -7.16
CA ASP A 209 -0.52 -1.95 -7.09
C ASP A 209 -1.81 -2.13 -7.93
N ALA A 210 -2.06 -3.34 -8.40
CA ALA A 210 -3.23 -3.68 -9.20
C ALA A 210 -3.65 -5.13 -8.98
N ILE A 211 -4.95 -5.36 -8.98
CA ILE A 211 -5.53 -6.71 -9.01
C ILE A 211 -6.68 -6.75 -10.00
N GLU A 212 -6.87 -7.90 -10.63
CA GLU A 212 -8.09 -8.23 -11.38
C GLU A 212 -9.27 -8.34 -10.40
N TYR A 213 -10.40 -7.71 -10.74
CA TYR A 213 -11.59 -7.62 -9.89
C TYR A 213 -12.56 -8.77 -10.11
#